data_c5ed3412b2117ba3f567ab373a2a8041
#
_entry.id   c5ed3412b2117ba3f567ab373a2a8041
#
_cell.length_a   1.000
_cell.length_b   1.000
_cell.length_c   1.000
_cell.angle_alpha   90.00
_cell.angle_beta   90.00
_cell.angle_gamma   90.00
#
_symmetry.space_group_name_H-M   'P 1'
#
loop_
_entity.id
_entity.type
_entity.pdbx_description
1 polymer ?
#
loop_
_entity_poly.entity_id
_entity_poly.type
_entity_poly.pdbx_seq_one_letter_code
_entity_poly.pdbx_strand_id
1 'polypeptide(L)'
;PILWGLDTFVKIGGAAVLFCTATQPVFSGKIGSNKEKFESPVKNVREIIANSDELRDACRRTKISILPDEFELVGFADFLCARAGSFLCICNTRAHAAEIFSALGDDSAFHLSRSMCTAHIDDVLAKIKASLASGKCTRVVSTQLVEAGVDLDFPEVFREQAGLDSIIQATGRCNREGRAKTGDVYVFKTKNPLTSGFISNGVHALEDTLYCCKGEPFDSRKVVEKYFDNFFA
;
A
#
# COMPACT_ATOMS: atom_id res chain seq x y z
N PRO A 1 -18.10 -10.68 -12.18
CA PRO A 1 -19.10 -11.50 -11.47
C PRO A 1 -19.59 -10.82 -10.19
N ILE A 2 -18.70 -10.29 -9.32
CA ILE A 2 -19.08 -9.71 -8.02
C ILE A 2 -20.06 -8.55 -8.17
N LEU A 3 -19.79 -7.60 -9.08
CA LEU A 3 -20.67 -6.43 -9.28
C LEU A 3 -22.08 -6.83 -9.75
N TRP A 4 -22.20 -7.88 -10.59
CA TRP A 4 -23.52 -8.42 -10.97
C TRP A 4 -24.24 -9.07 -9.80
N GLY A 5 -23.53 -9.81 -8.96
CA GLY A 5 -24.09 -10.37 -7.74
C GLY A 5 -24.62 -9.28 -6.79
N LEU A 6 -23.84 -8.21 -6.59
CA LEU A 6 -24.26 -7.08 -5.78
C LEU A 6 -25.49 -6.34 -6.37
N ASP A 7 -25.49 -6.10 -7.69
CA ASP A 7 -26.63 -5.46 -8.37
C ASP A 7 -27.90 -6.30 -8.23
N THR A 8 -27.78 -7.63 -8.40
CA THR A 8 -28.88 -8.55 -8.19
C THR A 8 -29.38 -8.52 -6.76
N PHE A 9 -28.48 -8.54 -5.78
CA PHE A 9 -28.83 -8.47 -4.36
C PHE A 9 -29.57 -7.16 -4.01
N VAL A 10 -29.11 -6.03 -4.54
CA VAL A 10 -29.79 -4.73 -4.38
C VAL A 10 -31.18 -4.75 -4.99
N LYS A 11 -31.33 -5.26 -6.21
CA LYS A 11 -32.61 -5.27 -6.94
C LYS A 11 -33.65 -6.19 -6.35
N ILE A 12 -33.24 -7.40 -5.95
CA ILE A 12 -34.15 -8.43 -5.43
C ILE A 12 -34.34 -8.28 -3.92
N GLY A 13 -33.25 -7.99 -3.20
CA GLY A 13 -33.29 -7.92 -1.73
C GLY A 13 -33.69 -6.54 -1.18
N GLY A 14 -33.84 -5.51 -2.02
CA GLY A 14 -34.12 -4.15 -1.56
C GLY A 14 -33.00 -3.58 -0.66
N ALA A 15 -31.77 -4.10 -0.81
CA ALA A 15 -30.63 -3.74 0.03
C ALA A 15 -29.90 -2.50 -0.52
N ALA A 16 -29.18 -1.81 0.36
CA ALA A 16 -28.19 -0.80 -0.02
C ALA A 16 -26.77 -1.36 0.13
N VAL A 17 -25.88 -0.98 -0.78
CA VAL A 17 -24.47 -1.38 -0.73
C VAL A 17 -23.61 -0.15 -0.55
N LEU A 18 -22.75 -0.17 0.47
CA LEU A 18 -21.76 0.85 0.75
C LEU A 18 -20.38 0.30 0.37
N PHE A 19 -19.71 1.00 -0.56
CA PHE A 19 -18.30 0.73 -0.89
C PHE A 19 -17.42 1.60 -0.01
N CYS A 20 -16.57 0.97 0.80
CA CYS A 20 -15.61 1.65 1.66
C CYS A 20 -14.23 1.04 1.46
N THR A 21 -13.29 1.80 0.90
CA THR A 21 -11.93 1.34 0.60
C THR A 21 -10.97 2.53 0.57
N ALA A 22 -9.69 2.28 0.84
CA ALA A 22 -8.65 3.30 0.77
C ALA A 22 -8.39 3.79 -0.67
N THR A 23 -8.55 2.90 -1.65
CA THR A 23 -8.41 3.18 -3.08
C THR A 23 -9.65 2.68 -3.80
N GLN A 24 -10.48 3.57 -4.29
CA GLN A 24 -11.74 3.20 -4.90
C GLN A 24 -11.60 3.15 -6.43
N PRO A 25 -11.72 1.95 -7.05
CA PRO A 25 -11.79 1.85 -8.49
C PRO A 25 -13.10 2.41 -9.03
N VAL A 26 -13.14 2.72 -10.31
CA VAL A 26 -14.38 3.14 -10.98
C VAL A 26 -15.36 1.96 -11.04
N PHE A 27 -16.54 2.11 -10.44
CA PHE A 27 -17.58 1.06 -10.42
C PHE A 27 -18.67 1.26 -11.46
N SER A 28 -18.76 2.42 -12.08
CA SER A 28 -19.82 2.77 -13.06
C SER A 28 -19.25 2.98 -14.46
N GLY A 29 -20.10 2.89 -15.49
CA GLY A 29 -19.68 3.02 -16.87
C GLY A 29 -19.04 1.76 -17.43
N LYS A 30 -18.13 1.94 -18.40
CA LYS A 30 -17.40 0.80 -19.02
C LYS A 30 -16.21 0.43 -18.19
N ILE A 31 -16.20 -0.80 -17.69
CA ILE A 31 -15.14 -1.38 -16.86
C ILE A 31 -14.59 -2.66 -17.54
N GLY A 32 -13.34 -2.97 -17.26
CA GLY A 32 -12.65 -4.12 -17.83
C GLY A 32 -11.37 -3.74 -18.55
N SER A 33 -10.72 -4.71 -19.14
CA SER A 33 -9.48 -4.50 -19.89
C SER A 33 -9.74 -3.84 -21.25
N ASN A 34 -8.67 -3.32 -21.87
CA ASN A 34 -8.76 -2.79 -23.25
C ASN A 34 -9.26 -3.81 -24.27
N LYS A 35 -9.10 -5.12 -23.97
CA LYS A 35 -9.54 -6.23 -24.82
C LYS A 35 -11.00 -6.57 -24.62
N GLU A 36 -11.52 -6.42 -23.39
CA GLU A 36 -12.90 -6.77 -23.05
C GLU A 36 -13.48 -5.74 -22.08
N LYS A 37 -14.07 -4.68 -22.62
CA LYS A 37 -14.83 -3.71 -21.83
C LYS A 37 -16.30 -4.11 -21.81
N PHE A 38 -16.89 -4.10 -20.63
CA PHE A 38 -18.31 -4.36 -20.43
C PHE A 38 -18.96 -3.22 -19.64
N GLU A 39 -20.24 -3.03 -19.86
CA GLU A 39 -21.02 -2.05 -19.12
C GLU A 39 -21.22 -2.51 -17.68
N SER A 40 -20.86 -1.66 -16.72
CA SER A 40 -21.08 -1.99 -15.30
C SER A 40 -22.58 -2.12 -15.01
N PRO A 41 -22.99 -3.15 -14.25
CA PRO A 41 -24.35 -3.24 -13.78
C PRO A 41 -24.68 -2.19 -12.71
N VAL A 42 -23.66 -1.67 -12.03
CA VAL A 42 -23.81 -0.69 -10.94
C VAL A 42 -24.10 0.68 -11.54
N LYS A 43 -25.31 1.17 -11.32
CA LYS A 43 -25.78 2.49 -11.74
C LYS A 43 -26.13 3.30 -10.50
N ASN A 44 -26.17 4.63 -10.64
CA ASN A 44 -26.55 5.55 -9.57
C ASN A 44 -25.62 5.50 -8.34
N VAL A 45 -24.31 5.36 -8.56
CA VAL A 45 -23.31 5.50 -7.49
C VAL A 45 -23.41 6.93 -6.94
N ARG A 46 -23.54 7.05 -5.61
CA ARG A 46 -23.54 8.35 -4.92
C ARG A 46 -22.33 8.43 -4.02
N GLU A 47 -21.58 9.51 -4.18
CA GLU A 47 -20.54 9.87 -3.22
C GLU A 47 -21.20 10.32 -1.92
N ILE A 48 -20.79 9.74 -0.78
CA ILE A 48 -21.32 10.13 0.53
C ILE A 48 -20.71 11.46 0.97
N ILE A 49 -19.45 11.69 0.60
CA ILE A 49 -18.70 12.89 0.96
C ILE A 49 -18.58 13.76 -0.29
N ALA A 50 -19.28 14.89 -0.33
CA ALA A 50 -19.29 15.78 -1.48
C ALA A 50 -17.90 16.38 -1.78
N ASN A 51 -17.12 16.73 -0.75
CA ASN A 51 -15.80 17.38 -0.83
C ASN A 51 -14.69 16.41 -0.44
N SER A 52 -14.65 15.23 -1.07
CA SER A 52 -13.69 14.17 -0.71
C SER A 52 -12.22 14.60 -0.87
N ASP A 53 -11.89 15.45 -1.84
CA ASP A 53 -10.53 15.93 -2.07
C ASP A 53 -10.07 16.90 -0.99
N GLU A 54 -10.91 17.86 -0.58
CA GLU A 54 -10.62 18.78 0.52
C GLU A 54 -10.41 18.02 1.84
N LEU A 55 -11.27 17.04 2.11
CA LEU A 55 -11.13 16.21 3.31
C LEU A 55 -9.84 15.39 3.28
N ARG A 56 -9.49 14.82 2.13
CA ARG A 56 -8.23 14.08 1.93
C ARG A 56 -7.03 14.97 2.19
N ASP A 57 -7.02 16.18 1.64
CA ASP A 57 -5.93 17.14 1.84
C ASP A 57 -5.81 17.56 3.31
N ALA A 58 -6.92 17.82 3.98
CA ALA A 58 -6.96 18.15 5.41
C ALA A 58 -6.49 16.98 6.30
N CYS A 59 -6.72 15.74 5.88
CA CYS A 59 -6.33 14.53 6.61
C CYS A 59 -4.96 13.99 6.20
N ARG A 60 -4.27 14.62 5.22
CA ARG A 60 -2.96 14.14 4.75
C ARG A 60 -1.92 14.22 5.84
N ARG A 61 -1.36 13.07 6.23
CA ARG A 61 -0.38 12.92 7.32
C ARG A 61 0.95 12.35 6.84
N THR A 62 1.05 12.04 5.53
CA THR A 62 2.23 11.40 4.98
C THR A 62 2.67 12.08 3.71
N LYS A 63 3.97 12.01 3.45
CA LYS A 63 4.61 12.40 2.19
C LYS A 63 5.17 11.16 1.53
N ILE A 64 4.75 10.88 0.29
CA ILE A 64 5.25 9.76 -0.51
C ILE A 64 6.36 10.29 -1.43
N SER A 65 7.50 9.61 -1.44
CA SER A 65 8.63 9.92 -2.31
C SER A 65 9.18 8.64 -2.94
N ILE A 66 9.48 8.67 -4.22
CA ILE A 66 10.17 7.56 -4.89
C ILE A 66 11.68 7.81 -4.75
N LEU A 67 12.41 6.81 -4.24
CA LEU A 67 13.86 6.88 -4.21
C LEU A 67 14.40 6.84 -5.65
N PRO A 68 15.39 7.69 -5.99
CA PRO A 68 15.88 7.80 -7.36
C PRO A 68 16.68 6.58 -7.81
N ASP A 69 17.33 5.90 -6.87
CA ASP A 69 18.25 4.81 -7.14
C ASP A 69 17.54 3.45 -7.13
N GLU A 70 18.07 2.51 -7.90
CA GLU A 70 17.73 1.09 -7.82
C GLU A 70 18.75 0.36 -6.95
N PHE A 71 18.28 -0.48 -6.05
CA PHE A 71 19.11 -1.12 -5.04
C PHE A 71 19.26 -2.63 -5.29
N GLU A 72 20.47 -3.15 -5.06
CA GLU A 72 20.61 -4.54 -4.62
C GLU A 72 20.02 -4.67 -3.20
N LEU A 73 19.42 -5.81 -2.86
CA LEU A 73 18.73 -5.96 -1.57
C LEU A 73 19.66 -5.76 -0.36
N VAL A 74 20.90 -6.26 -0.46
CA VAL A 74 21.93 -6.06 0.58
C VAL A 74 22.31 -4.57 0.70
N GLY A 75 22.52 -3.88 -0.43
CA GLY A 75 22.82 -2.44 -0.42
C GLY A 75 21.65 -1.60 0.11
N PHE A 76 20.41 -2.07 -0.05
CA PHE A 76 19.26 -1.43 0.55
C PHE A 76 19.22 -1.65 2.07
N ALA A 77 19.62 -2.81 2.56
CA ALA A 77 19.77 -3.04 3.99
C ALA A 77 20.80 -2.10 4.62
N ASP A 78 21.95 -1.86 3.96
CA ASP A 78 22.95 -0.87 4.39
C ASP A 78 22.35 0.54 4.46
N PHE A 79 21.56 0.92 3.45
CA PHE A 79 20.83 2.19 3.45
C PHE A 79 19.86 2.30 4.64
N LEU A 80 19.14 1.22 4.97
CA LEU A 80 18.25 1.15 6.14
C LEU A 80 19.02 1.20 7.47
N CYS A 81 20.19 0.56 7.55
CA CYS A 81 21.05 0.60 8.74
C CYS A 81 21.51 2.02 9.10
N ALA A 82 21.70 2.88 8.10
CA ALA A 82 22.04 4.27 8.32
C ALA A 82 20.90 5.12 8.89
N ARG A 83 19.66 4.60 8.96
CA ARG A 83 18.52 5.30 9.57
C ARG A 83 18.57 5.19 11.09
N ALA A 84 18.48 6.33 11.77
CA ALA A 84 18.57 6.38 13.23
C ALA A 84 17.25 6.00 13.94
N GLY A 85 16.12 6.05 13.22
CA GLY A 85 14.77 5.91 13.79
C GLY A 85 14.13 4.56 13.56
N SER A 86 12.91 4.43 14.09
CA SER A 86 12.04 3.31 13.83
C SER A 86 11.52 3.36 12.39
N PHE A 87 11.48 2.22 11.73
CA PHE A 87 10.91 2.11 10.40
C PHE A 87 10.20 0.78 10.15
N LEU A 88 9.32 0.80 9.16
CA LEU A 88 8.71 -0.39 8.59
C LEU A 88 9.14 -0.52 7.11
N CYS A 89 9.80 -1.62 6.76
CA CYS A 89 10.12 -1.98 5.38
C CYS A 89 9.16 -3.06 4.89
N ILE A 90 8.45 -2.83 3.79
CA ILE A 90 7.47 -3.77 3.22
C ILE A 90 7.96 -4.23 1.85
N CYS A 91 8.18 -5.53 1.71
CA CYS A 91 8.68 -6.19 0.50
C CYS A 91 7.58 -6.94 -0.24
N ASN A 92 7.77 -7.10 -1.55
CA ASN A 92 6.85 -7.81 -2.43
C ASN A 92 6.89 -9.32 -2.26
N THR A 93 8.06 -9.86 -1.90
CA THR A 93 8.26 -11.30 -1.76
C THR A 93 8.82 -11.68 -0.40
N ARG A 94 8.62 -12.94 -0.02
CA ARG A 94 9.22 -13.51 1.19
C ARG A 94 10.75 -13.56 1.08
N ALA A 95 11.26 -13.81 -0.12
CA ALA A 95 12.70 -13.85 -0.37
C ALA A 95 13.34 -12.47 -0.17
N HIS A 96 12.79 -11.41 -0.75
CA HIS A 96 13.29 -10.04 -0.56
C HIS A 96 13.25 -9.62 0.91
N ALA A 97 12.14 -9.91 1.61
CA ALA A 97 12.02 -9.60 3.02
C ALA A 97 13.06 -10.36 3.88
N ALA A 98 13.29 -11.64 3.60
CA ALA A 98 14.27 -12.44 4.33
C ALA A 98 15.71 -11.98 4.05
N GLU A 99 16.03 -11.63 2.79
CA GLU A 99 17.36 -11.17 2.41
C GLU A 99 17.70 -9.81 3.04
N ILE A 100 16.78 -8.83 2.95
CA ILE A 100 16.96 -7.52 3.60
C ILE A 100 17.07 -7.71 5.12
N PHE A 101 16.20 -8.51 5.75
CA PHE A 101 16.23 -8.75 7.18
C PHE A 101 17.56 -9.38 7.62
N SER A 102 18.05 -10.38 6.90
CA SER A 102 19.34 -11.02 7.22
C SER A 102 20.51 -10.06 7.04
N ALA A 103 20.47 -9.20 6.02
CA ALA A 103 21.53 -8.23 5.72
C ALA A 103 21.54 -7.05 6.71
N LEU A 104 20.40 -6.72 7.36
CA LEU A 104 20.38 -5.71 8.44
C LEU A 104 21.32 -6.06 9.59
N GLY A 105 21.52 -7.35 9.90
CA GLY A 105 22.39 -7.79 10.97
C GLY A 105 22.05 -7.24 12.36
N ASP A 106 20.79 -6.84 12.56
CA ASP A 106 20.28 -6.22 13.79
C ASP A 106 19.40 -7.21 14.55
N ASP A 107 19.94 -7.78 15.64
CA ASP A 107 19.24 -8.74 16.50
C ASP A 107 17.98 -8.15 17.15
N SER A 108 17.84 -6.82 17.18
CA SER A 108 16.65 -6.13 17.71
C SER A 108 15.58 -5.87 16.64
N ALA A 109 15.87 -6.14 15.36
CA ALA A 109 14.90 -6.01 14.28
C ALA A 109 13.88 -7.15 14.28
N PHE A 110 12.71 -6.89 13.74
CA PHE A 110 11.64 -7.87 13.63
C PHE A 110 11.42 -8.26 12.17
N HIS A 111 11.15 -9.55 11.95
CA HIS A 111 10.70 -10.06 10.65
C HIS A 111 9.26 -10.55 10.73
N LEU A 112 8.47 -10.22 9.71
CA LEU A 112 7.09 -10.68 9.57
C LEU A 112 6.83 -11.17 8.14
N SER A 113 6.41 -12.42 8.00
CA SER A 113 6.03 -12.95 6.70
C SER A 113 4.95 -14.03 6.80
N ARG A 114 4.27 -14.28 5.69
CA ARG A 114 3.28 -15.38 5.60
C ARG A 114 3.89 -16.79 5.68
N SER A 115 5.21 -16.92 5.82
CA SER A 115 5.85 -18.20 6.11
C SER A 115 5.72 -18.59 7.58
N MET A 116 5.35 -17.64 8.45
CA MET A 116 5.18 -17.85 9.88
C MET A 116 3.77 -18.37 10.18
N CYS A 117 3.63 -19.20 11.18
CA CYS A 117 2.31 -19.59 11.68
C CYS A 117 1.63 -18.41 12.41
N THR A 118 0.31 -18.44 12.50
CA THR A 118 -0.48 -17.34 13.09
C THR A 118 -0.03 -17.01 14.51
N ALA A 119 0.17 -18.01 15.37
CA ALA A 119 0.61 -17.78 16.74
C ALA A 119 1.96 -17.05 16.82
N HIS A 120 2.90 -17.36 15.91
CA HIS A 120 4.18 -16.68 15.85
C HIS A 120 4.02 -15.24 15.34
N ILE A 121 3.16 -15.02 14.34
CA ILE A 121 2.84 -13.66 13.86
C ILE A 121 2.27 -12.82 15.00
N ASP A 122 1.31 -13.36 15.76
CA ASP A 122 0.67 -12.66 16.89
C ASP A 122 1.68 -12.30 17.99
N ASP A 123 2.59 -13.22 18.32
CA ASP A 123 3.67 -12.99 19.30
C ASP A 123 4.62 -11.87 18.84
N VAL A 124 5.08 -11.93 17.58
CA VAL A 124 5.97 -10.90 17.02
C VAL A 124 5.25 -9.55 16.94
N LEU A 125 3.99 -9.50 16.53
CA LEU A 125 3.20 -8.27 16.51
C LEU A 125 3.04 -7.67 17.91
N ALA A 126 2.81 -8.49 18.93
CA ALA A 126 2.75 -8.03 20.31
C ALA A 126 4.09 -7.40 20.78
N LYS A 127 5.22 -8.03 20.42
CA LYS A 127 6.56 -7.50 20.71
C LYS A 127 6.84 -6.19 20.00
N ILE A 128 6.49 -6.06 18.71
CA ILE A 128 6.62 -4.83 17.94
C ILE A 128 5.81 -3.70 18.59
N LYS A 129 4.53 -3.97 18.92
CA LYS A 129 3.66 -2.97 19.59
C LYS A 129 4.23 -2.52 20.93
N ALA A 130 4.72 -3.45 21.74
CA ALA A 130 5.35 -3.13 23.02
C ALA A 130 6.63 -2.30 22.83
N SER A 131 7.45 -2.61 21.84
CA SER A 131 8.66 -1.85 21.51
C SER A 131 8.32 -0.42 21.09
N LEU A 132 7.38 -0.24 20.14
CA LEU A 132 6.90 1.08 19.71
C LEU A 132 6.31 1.89 20.87
N ALA A 133 5.47 1.28 21.70
CA ALA A 133 4.85 1.93 22.86
C ALA A 133 5.88 2.38 23.91
N SER A 134 6.99 1.66 24.05
CA SER A 134 8.08 2.04 24.97
C SER A 134 9.01 3.12 24.41
N GLY A 135 8.79 3.58 23.17
CA GLY A 135 9.64 4.57 22.49
C GLY A 135 11.01 4.01 22.04
N LYS A 136 11.20 2.69 22.07
CA LYS A 136 12.44 2.07 21.56
C LYS A 136 12.51 2.18 20.04
N CYS A 137 13.72 2.33 19.50
CA CYS A 137 13.96 2.20 18.08
C CYS A 137 13.54 0.80 17.62
N THR A 138 12.51 0.74 16.76
CA THR A 138 11.88 -0.49 16.33
C THR A 138 12.00 -0.60 14.81
N ARG A 139 12.72 -1.59 14.34
CA ARG A 139 12.96 -1.85 12.93
C ARG A 139 12.22 -3.10 12.50
N VAL A 140 11.40 -3.01 11.48
CA VAL A 140 10.57 -4.13 11.01
C VAL A 140 10.75 -4.32 9.52
N VAL A 141 11.04 -5.55 9.09
CA VAL A 141 10.99 -5.97 7.69
C VAL A 141 9.86 -6.98 7.51
N SER A 142 8.95 -6.70 6.59
CA SER A 142 7.74 -7.50 6.41
C SER A 142 7.41 -7.70 4.95
N THR A 143 6.60 -8.71 4.68
CA THR A 143 5.83 -8.78 3.43
C THR A 143 4.56 -7.95 3.54
N GLN A 144 3.69 -7.98 2.51
CA GLN A 144 2.39 -7.28 2.50
C GLN A 144 1.44 -7.68 3.65
N LEU A 145 1.85 -8.61 4.51
CA LEU A 145 1.08 -9.04 5.68
C LEU A 145 0.60 -7.87 6.54
N VAL A 146 1.41 -6.82 6.64
CA VAL A 146 1.13 -5.64 7.49
C VAL A 146 0.29 -4.57 6.80
N GLU A 147 0.01 -4.68 5.50
CA GLU A 147 -0.78 -3.68 4.76
C GLU A 147 -2.25 -3.68 5.20
N ALA A 148 -2.79 -4.84 5.59
CA ALA A 148 -4.17 -4.97 6.05
C ALA A 148 -4.26 -5.73 7.38
N GLY A 149 -5.26 -5.40 8.20
CA GLY A 149 -5.58 -6.15 9.43
C GLY A 149 -4.61 -5.97 10.59
N VAL A 150 -3.56 -5.17 10.45
CA VAL A 150 -2.56 -4.94 11.50
C VAL A 150 -2.55 -3.47 11.89
N ASP A 151 -2.57 -3.20 13.19
CA ASP A 151 -2.51 -1.85 13.74
C ASP A 151 -1.10 -1.54 14.22
N LEU A 152 -0.32 -0.89 13.33
CA LEU A 152 1.05 -0.44 13.56
C LEU A 152 1.17 1.01 13.09
N ASP A 153 2.02 1.79 13.79
CA ASP A 153 2.31 3.18 13.48
C ASP A 153 3.83 3.44 13.52
N PHE A 154 4.38 3.81 12.37
CA PHE A 154 5.80 4.08 12.21
C PHE A 154 6.03 5.52 11.71
N PRO A 155 7.13 6.19 12.10
CA PRO A 155 7.49 7.49 11.58
C PRO A 155 7.95 7.42 10.11
N GLU A 156 8.59 6.33 9.71
CA GLU A 156 9.08 6.08 8.34
C GLU A 156 8.59 4.73 7.84
N VAL A 157 8.15 4.68 6.59
CA VAL A 157 7.77 3.44 5.91
C VAL A 157 8.50 3.36 4.58
N PHE A 158 9.16 2.24 4.34
CA PHE A 158 9.79 1.90 3.07
C PHE A 158 8.95 0.83 2.38
N ARG A 159 8.51 1.09 1.15
CA ARG A 159 7.69 0.16 0.38
C ARG A 159 8.42 -0.20 -0.92
N GLU A 160 8.72 -1.47 -1.12
CA GLU A 160 9.19 -1.94 -2.42
C GLU A 160 8.17 -1.58 -3.50
N GLN A 161 8.62 -1.12 -4.66
CA GLN A 161 7.76 -0.68 -5.76
C GLN A 161 6.67 -1.71 -6.08
N ALA A 162 5.42 -1.26 -6.08
CA ALA A 162 4.23 -2.08 -6.29
C ALA A 162 3.13 -1.23 -6.92
N GLY A 163 1.93 -1.77 -7.04
CA GLY A 163 0.77 -0.99 -7.46
C GLY A 163 0.42 0.13 -6.47
N LEU A 164 -0.27 1.14 -6.98
CA LEU A 164 -0.70 2.32 -6.20
C LEU A 164 -1.50 1.94 -4.96
N ASP A 165 -2.38 0.94 -5.08
CA ASP A 165 -3.20 0.43 -4.00
C ASP A 165 -2.36 -0.07 -2.82
N SER A 166 -1.31 -0.84 -3.09
CA SER A 166 -0.37 -1.32 -2.08
C SER A 166 0.44 -0.18 -1.45
N ILE A 167 0.88 0.80 -2.24
CA ILE A 167 1.59 1.97 -1.72
C ILE A 167 0.69 2.76 -0.77
N ILE A 168 -0.56 3.03 -1.16
CA ILE A 168 -1.53 3.75 -0.31
C ILE A 168 -1.85 2.95 0.97
N GLN A 169 -1.94 1.63 0.91
CA GLN A 169 -2.11 0.80 2.10
C GLN A 169 -0.91 0.88 3.04
N ALA A 170 0.30 0.92 2.50
CA ALA A 170 1.53 1.12 3.27
C ALA A 170 1.55 2.50 3.95
N THR A 171 1.05 3.57 3.31
CA THR A 171 0.94 4.90 3.96
C THR A 171 0.06 4.87 5.19
N GLY A 172 -0.94 4.00 5.23
CA GLY A 172 -1.80 3.78 6.40
C GLY A 172 -1.07 3.20 7.62
N ARG A 173 0.22 2.88 7.51
CA ARG A 173 1.11 2.44 8.60
C ARG A 173 2.12 3.51 9.00
N CYS A 174 2.11 4.64 8.31
CA CYS A 174 3.02 5.76 8.56
C CYS A 174 2.25 6.92 9.21
N ASN A 175 2.74 7.39 10.35
CA ASN A 175 2.12 8.50 11.11
C ASN A 175 0.59 8.34 11.25
N ARG A 176 0.16 7.10 11.46
CA ARG A 176 -1.25 6.70 11.51
C ARG A 176 -2.01 7.44 12.60
N GLU A 177 -1.40 7.62 13.76
CA GLU A 177 -1.99 8.30 14.90
C GLU A 177 -1.80 9.84 14.86
N GLY A 178 -1.10 10.34 13.82
CA GLY A 178 -0.88 11.80 13.66
C GLY A 178 0.01 12.40 14.76
N ARG A 179 0.94 11.62 15.31
CA ARG A 179 1.87 12.08 16.35
C ARG A 179 2.89 13.09 15.84
N ALA A 180 3.27 12.96 14.59
CA ALA A 180 4.14 13.90 13.88
C ALA A 180 3.31 14.75 12.90
N LYS A 181 3.84 15.92 12.52
CA LYS A 181 3.22 16.76 11.50
C LYS A 181 3.09 16.01 10.16
N THR A 182 4.12 15.24 9.81
CA THR A 182 4.16 14.45 8.58
C THR A 182 5.05 13.23 8.82
N GLY A 183 4.63 12.07 8.33
CA GLY A 183 5.44 10.86 8.24
C GLY A 183 5.95 10.67 6.81
N ASP A 184 7.09 10.02 6.67
CA ASP A 184 7.73 9.82 5.38
C ASP A 184 7.53 8.40 4.86
N VAL A 185 7.04 8.29 3.64
CA VAL A 185 6.88 7.02 2.93
C VAL A 185 7.79 7.03 1.70
N TYR A 186 8.72 6.09 1.65
CA TYR A 186 9.67 5.94 0.56
C TYR A 186 9.34 4.70 -0.26
N VAL A 187 9.15 4.90 -1.56
CA VAL A 187 9.03 3.79 -2.51
C VAL A 187 10.43 3.52 -3.07
N PHE A 188 10.93 2.30 -2.89
CA PHE A 188 12.23 1.89 -3.39
C PHE A 188 12.12 0.86 -4.51
N LYS A 189 13.06 0.87 -5.43
CA LYS A 189 13.19 -0.05 -6.54
C LYS A 189 14.32 -1.03 -6.30
N THR A 190 14.10 -2.28 -6.68
CA THR A 190 15.15 -3.31 -6.65
C THR A 190 15.68 -3.56 -8.07
N LYS A 191 16.97 -3.88 -8.21
CA LYS A 191 17.58 -4.22 -9.50
C LYS A 191 17.04 -5.52 -10.10
N ASN A 192 16.47 -6.39 -9.27
CA ASN A 192 15.83 -7.64 -9.68
C ASN A 192 14.32 -7.59 -9.41
N PRO A 193 13.55 -6.75 -10.13
CA PRO A 193 12.12 -6.60 -9.90
C PRO A 193 11.36 -7.87 -10.36
N LEU A 194 10.15 -8.03 -9.85
CA LEU A 194 9.22 -9.03 -10.36
C LEU A 194 8.82 -8.65 -11.80
N THR A 195 9.05 -9.54 -12.75
CA THR A 195 8.83 -9.30 -14.18
C THR A 195 7.46 -9.75 -14.68
N SER A 196 6.67 -10.42 -13.85
CA SER A 196 5.35 -10.93 -14.23
C SER A 196 4.39 -11.01 -13.05
N GLY A 197 3.10 -11.12 -13.36
CA GLY A 197 2.04 -11.30 -12.40
C GLY A 197 1.42 -9.99 -11.90
N PHE A 198 0.53 -10.10 -10.93
CA PHE A 198 -0.30 -9.00 -10.44
C PHE A 198 0.51 -7.78 -9.95
N ILE A 199 1.62 -8.02 -9.25
CA ILE A 199 2.48 -6.95 -8.72
C ILE A 199 3.14 -6.20 -9.89
N SER A 200 3.71 -6.92 -10.86
CA SER A 200 4.34 -6.32 -12.04
C SER A 200 3.35 -5.48 -12.85
N ASN A 201 2.13 -5.99 -13.06
CA ASN A 201 1.08 -5.23 -13.75
C ASN A 201 0.74 -3.94 -12.99
N GLY A 202 0.69 -4.01 -11.65
CA GLY A 202 0.50 -2.83 -10.81
C GLY A 202 1.62 -1.81 -10.92
N VAL A 203 2.88 -2.27 -11.00
CA VAL A 203 4.04 -1.39 -11.18
C VAL A 203 3.96 -0.66 -12.53
N HIS A 204 3.70 -1.36 -13.63
CA HIS A 204 3.58 -0.75 -14.95
C HIS A 204 2.42 0.26 -15.01
N ALA A 205 1.25 -0.13 -14.47
CA ALA A 205 0.11 0.79 -14.40
C ALA A 205 0.42 2.05 -13.58
N LEU A 206 1.19 1.92 -12.50
CA LEU A 206 1.64 3.05 -11.70
C LEU A 206 2.59 3.96 -12.48
N GLU A 207 3.58 3.40 -13.18
CA GLU A 207 4.56 4.17 -13.98
C GLU A 207 3.86 4.98 -15.08
N ASP A 208 2.95 4.36 -15.82
CA ASP A 208 2.12 5.03 -16.83
C ASP A 208 1.26 6.13 -16.20
N THR A 209 0.71 5.88 -15.04
CA THR A 209 -0.11 6.86 -14.31
C THR A 209 0.71 8.06 -13.88
N LEU A 210 1.88 7.84 -13.29
CA LEU A 210 2.77 8.92 -12.86
C LEU A 210 3.31 9.74 -14.03
N TYR A 211 3.51 9.11 -15.18
CA TYR A 211 3.86 9.82 -16.41
C TYR A 211 2.74 10.78 -16.85
N CYS A 212 1.48 10.33 -16.80
CA CYS A 212 0.31 11.12 -17.21
C CYS A 212 -0.10 12.17 -16.17
N CYS A 213 0.11 11.92 -14.88
CA CYS A 213 -0.35 12.73 -13.76
C CYS A 213 0.82 13.39 -13.01
N LYS A 214 1.80 13.93 -13.74
CA LYS A 214 2.99 14.57 -13.14
C LYS A 214 2.61 15.68 -12.17
N GLY A 215 3.16 15.62 -10.96
CA GLY A 215 2.97 16.64 -9.91
C GLY A 215 1.69 16.47 -9.09
N GLU A 216 0.81 15.55 -9.44
CA GLU A 216 -0.36 15.25 -8.64
C GLU A 216 0.01 14.38 -7.42
N PRO A 217 -0.66 14.57 -6.28
CA PRO A 217 -0.47 13.68 -5.13
C PRO A 217 -0.87 12.23 -5.46
N PHE A 218 -0.12 11.26 -4.93
CA PHE A 218 -0.37 9.82 -5.14
C PHE A 218 -1.79 9.40 -4.75
N ASP A 219 -2.34 10.03 -3.72
CA ASP A 219 -3.65 9.74 -3.16
C ASP A 219 -4.77 10.59 -3.76
N SER A 220 -4.49 11.42 -4.77
CA SER A 220 -5.53 12.22 -5.42
C SER A 220 -6.48 11.32 -6.21
N ARG A 221 -7.76 11.72 -6.26
CA ARG A 221 -8.79 11.00 -7.02
C ARG A 221 -8.37 10.78 -8.48
N LYS A 222 -7.82 11.81 -9.11
CA LYS A 222 -7.33 11.76 -10.49
C LYS A 222 -6.27 10.68 -10.71
N VAL A 223 -5.31 10.56 -9.78
CA VAL A 223 -4.24 9.55 -9.85
C VAL A 223 -4.81 8.16 -9.62
N VAL A 224 -5.71 7.99 -8.64
CA VAL A 224 -6.34 6.70 -8.34
C VAL A 224 -7.20 6.21 -9.50
N GLU A 225 -8.05 7.06 -10.06
CA GLU A 225 -8.89 6.71 -11.21
C GLU A 225 -8.02 6.32 -12.42
N LYS A 226 -7.01 7.14 -12.74
CA LYS A 226 -6.10 6.86 -13.86
C LYS A 226 -5.30 5.57 -13.68
N TYR A 227 -4.87 5.29 -12.44
CA TYR A 227 -4.18 4.04 -12.11
C TYR A 227 -5.06 2.82 -12.40
N PHE A 228 -6.30 2.82 -11.95
CA PHE A 228 -7.19 1.70 -12.20
C PHE A 228 -7.58 1.57 -13.67
N ASP A 229 -7.70 2.67 -14.40
CA ASP A 229 -7.89 2.63 -15.86
C ASP A 229 -6.70 1.93 -16.54
N ASN A 230 -5.47 2.27 -16.17
CA ASN A 230 -4.27 1.64 -16.72
C ASN A 230 -4.12 0.18 -16.23
N PHE A 231 -4.46 -0.11 -14.97
CA PHE A 231 -4.32 -1.44 -14.39
C PHE A 231 -5.27 -2.48 -15.00
N PHE A 232 -6.46 -2.06 -15.39
CA PHE A 232 -7.45 -2.90 -16.04
C PHE A 232 -7.41 -2.80 -17.59
N ALA A 233 -6.46 -2.05 -18.16
CA ALA A 233 -6.25 -1.96 -19.60
C ALA A 233 -5.54 -3.19 -20.14
#